data_7b962ea885472aead678806e76191193
#
_entry.id   7b962ea885472aead678806e76191193
#
_cell.length_a   1.000
_cell.length_b   1.000
_cell.length_c   1.000
_cell.angle_alpha   90.00
_cell.angle_beta   90.00
_cell.angle_gamma   90.00
#
_symmetry.space_group_name_H-M   'P 1'
#
loop_
_entity.id
_entity.type
_entity.pdbx_description
1 polymer ?
#
loop_
_entity_poly.entity_id
_entity_poly.type
_entity_poly.pdbx_seq_one_letter_code
_entity_poly.pdbx_strand_id
1 'polypeptide(L)'
;MAPLSPSRRSVLFFVAFFVVAIFSPLCRASTGDELPEFKNCVQACIQQECDVDSPKSLPLHLQLFLWTCPSECDYVCQRHVTHDRIEKGQSIEQFHGKWPFYRVMGVQEPFSVIFSILNGIQFYRGLQLIKREFPNTYPPKGIYLFGAYVGMAAWFFSTIFHTRDSIPTERLDYFAAGGLVLFNLFYAPLVIFRPFNSTPMSRSEQKFETWVYVWGIICTVAYLSHVYFLQFVRFDYTYNMAANVVVGLCQNVLWVYYSITRYDKEKRPWAFWPGFIVVWMTCSMSLELLDFPPLFDALDAHALWHAATIPVPMWMYRFLVRESKDDIYGKRLKM
;
A
#
# COMPACT_ATOMS: atom_id res chain seq x y z
N MET A 1 -36.32 19.36 8.35
CA MET A 1 -35.01 18.86 7.92
C MET A 1 -34.89 19.08 6.42
N ALA A 2 -33.98 19.92 5.97
CA ALA A 2 -33.78 20.18 4.54
C ALA A 2 -33.14 18.98 3.85
N PRO A 3 -33.57 18.60 2.63
CA PRO A 3 -33.00 17.47 1.91
C PRO A 3 -31.53 17.78 1.55
N LEU A 4 -30.65 16.81 1.80
CA LEU A 4 -29.24 16.89 1.44
C LEU A 4 -29.12 17.09 -0.08
N SER A 5 -28.20 17.95 -0.50
CA SER A 5 -27.92 18.20 -1.92
C SER A 5 -27.47 16.91 -2.61
N PRO A 6 -27.71 16.74 -3.93
CA PRO A 6 -27.35 15.52 -4.68
C PRO A 6 -25.89 15.09 -4.48
N SER A 7 -24.96 16.03 -4.39
CA SER A 7 -23.53 15.76 -4.15
C SER A 7 -23.25 15.16 -2.76
N ARG A 8 -23.99 15.57 -1.73
CA ARG A 8 -23.86 15.00 -0.38
C ARG A 8 -24.44 13.60 -0.28
N ARG A 9 -25.50 13.28 -1.05
CA ARG A 9 -26.07 11.93 -1.11
C ARG A 9 -25.10 10.97 -1.78
N SER A 10 -24.42 11.38 -2.85
CA SER A 10 -23.42 10.53 -3.54
C SER A 10 -22.23 10.21 -2.64
N VAL A 11 -21.71 11.18 -1.88
CA VAL A 11 -20.60 10.95 -0.93
C VAL A 11 -21.02 10.02 0.21
N LEU A 12 -22.22 10.17 0.76
CA LEU A 12 -22.75 9.26 1.80
C LEU A 12 -22.97 7.83 1.26
N PHE A 13 -23.43 7.70 0.01
CA PHE A 13 -23.60 6.40 -0.64
C PHE A 13 -22.25 5.69 -0.86
N PHE A 14 -21.22 6.42 -1.31
CA PHE A 14 -19.87 5.89 -1.46
C PHE A 14 -19.27 5.46 -0.11
N VAL A 15 -19.39 6.27 0.93
CA VAL A 15 -18.92 5.94 2.28
C VAL A 15 -19.67 4.74 2.85
N ALA A 16 -20.99 4.68 2.70
CA ALA A 16 -21.80 3.55 3.16
C ALA A 16 -21.48 2.26 2.40
N PHE A 17 -21.27 2.32 1.09
CA PHE A 17 -20.87 1.17 0.28
C PHE A 17 -19.52 0.60 0.71
N PHE A 18 -18.51 1.49 0.96
CA PHE A 18 -17.21 1.07 1.46
C PHE A 18 -17.29 0.46 2.87
N VAL A 19 -18.09 1.05 3.77
CA VAL A 19 -18.27 0.51 5.12
C VAL A 19 -18.92 -0.87 5.07
N VAL A 20 -19.93 -1.08 4.22
CA VAL A 20 -20.59 -2.39 4.07
C VAL A 20 -19.65 -3.42 3.45
N ALA A 21 -18.81 -3.04 2.48
CA ALA A 21 -17.83 -3.94 1.86
C ALA A 21 -16.75 -4.40 2.87
N ILE A 22 -16.34 -3.52 3.80
CA ILE A 22 -15.34 -3.84 4.85
C ILE A 22 -15.88 -4.82 5.90
N PHE A 23 -17.19 -4.80 6.17
CA PHE A 23 -17.82 -5.67 7.14
C PHE A 23 -18.35 -6.99 6.57
N SER A 24 -18.05 -7.31 5.30
CA SER A 24 -18.32 -8.65 4.77
C SER A 24 -17.43 -9.66 5.49
N PRO A 25 -18.02 -10.68 6.14
CA PRO A 25 -17.26 -11.57 7.00
C PRO A 25 -16.34 -12.44 6.16
N LEU A 26 -15.19 -12.74 6.70
CA LEU A 26 -14.58 -14.05 6.52
C LEU A 26 -13.06 -13.99 6.35
N CYS A 27 -12.38 -14.03 7.50
CA CYS A 27 -11.19 -14.85 7.54
C CYS A 27 -11.65 -16.32 7.61
N ARG A 28 -12.02 -16.94 6.47
CA ARG A 28 -12.08 -18.39 6.34
C ARG A 28 -10.66 -18.87 6.08
N ALA A 29 -10.26 -19.97 6.72
CA ALA A 29 -9.14 -20.77 6.25
C ALA A 29 -9.35 -21.01 4.74
N SER A 30 -8.28 -20.85 3.94
CA SER A 30 -8.39 -21.02 2.50
C SER A 30 -8.96 -22.37 2.18
N THR A 31 -9.92 -22.43 1.27
CA THR A 31 -10.59 -23.69 0.92
C THR A 31 -9.58 -24.73 0.42
N GLY A 32 -8.54 -24.27 -0.29
CA GLY A 32 -7.46 -25.14 -0.79
C GLY A 32 -6.71 -25.88 0.31
N ASP A 33 -6.48 -25.23 1.46
CA ASP A 33 -5.77 -25.84 2.59
C ASP A 33 -6.53 -27.02 3.20
N GLU A 34 -7.86 -27.04 3.03
CA GLU A 34 -8.70 -28.12 3.57
C GLU A 34 -8.92 -29.27 2.59
N LEU A 35 -8.47 -29.16 1.33
CA LEU A 35 -8.60 -30.21 0.33
C LEU A 35 -7.81 -31.46 0.73
N PRO A 36 -8.45 -32.66 0.81
CA PRO A 36 -7.76 -33.90 1.13
C PRO A 36 -6.65 -34.23 0.13
N GLU A 37 -6.87 -33.96 -1.16
CA GLU A 37 -5.89 -34.18 -2.22
C GLU A 37 -4.63 -33.33 -2.03
N PHE A 38 -4.77 -32.09 -1.54
CA PHE A 38 -3.65 -31.21 -1.23
C PHE A 38 -2.87 -31.72 -0.01
N LYS A 39 -3.57 -31.99 1.09
CA LYS A 39 -2.94 -32.49 2.33
C LYS A 39 -2.18 -33.80 2.10
N ASN A 40 -2.79 -34.74 1.38
CA ASN A 40 -2.17 -36.01 1.05
C ASN A 40 -0.94 -35.85 0.13
N CYS A 41 -1.03 -34.96 -0.88
CA CYS A 41 0.09 -34.67 -1.76
C CYS A 41 1.28 -34.12 -0.98
N VAL A 42 1.06 -33.08 -0.13
CA VAL A 42 2.12 -32.45 0.66
C VAL A 42 2.77 -33.46 1.61
N GLN A 43 1.96 -34.26 2.31
CA GLN A 43 2.48 -35.29 3.22
C GLN A 43 3.33 -36.35 2.49
N ALA A 44 2.84 -36.84 1.37
CA ALA A 44 3.57 -37.84 0.56
C ALA A 44 4.89 -37.27 0.02
N CYS A 45 4.86 -36.04 -0.52
CA CYS A 45 6.06 -35.36 -1.04
C CYS A 45 7.10 -35.14 0.07
N ILE A 46 6.70 -34.65 1.26
CA ILE A 46 7.62 -34.44 2.38
C ILE A 46 8.26 -35.76 2.81
N GLN A 47 7.49 -36.86 2.88
CA GLN A 47 8.02 -38.16 3.25
C GLN A 47 9.00 -38.73 2.22
N GLN A 48 8.80 -38.44 0.94
CA GLN A 48 9.62 -38.98 -0.15
C GLN A 48 10.85 -38.13 -0.46
N GLU A 49 10.74 -36.80 -0.40
CA GLU A 49 11.75 -35.86 -0.93
C GLU A 49 12.53 -35.13 0.16
N CYS A 50 11.96 -35.02 1.40
CA CYS A 50 12.54 -34.24 2.48
C CYS A 50 13.11 -35.10 3.61
N ASP A 51 13.62 -36.32 3.27
CA ASP A 51 14.23 -37.21 4.26
C ASP A 51 15.42 -36.53 4.96
N VAL A 52 15.51 -36.74 6.28
CA VAL A 52 16.57 -36.18 7.12
C VAL A 52 17.94 -36.68 6.76
N ASP A 53 18.04 -37.97 6.30
CA ASP A 53 19.30 -38.63 6.01
C ASP A 53 19.84 -38.35 4.60
N SER A 54 18.99 -37.90 3.66
CA SER A 54 19.38 -37.56 2.29
C SER A 54 18.45 -36.51 1.68
N PRO A 55 18.44 -35.26 2.18
CA PRO A 55 17.54 -34.24 1.68
C PRO A 55 17.89 -33.89 0.24
N LYS A 56 16.90 -33.91 -0.65
CA LYS A 56 17.07 -33.46 -2.04
C LYS A 56 17.52 -31.99 -2.05
N SER A 57 18.68 -31.72 -2.59
CA SER A 57 19.20 -30.36 -2.69
C SER A 57 18.36 -29.55 -3.65
N LEU A 58 17.79 -28.44 -3.17
CA LEU A 58 17.06 -27.51 -4.02
C LEU A 58 18.02 -26.79 -4.99
N PRO A 59 17.56 -26.38 -6.17
CA PRO A 59 18.30 -25.50 -7.07
C PRO A 59 18.75 -24.21 -6.38
N LEU A 60 19.93 -23.68 -6.75
CA LEU A 60 20.53 -22.52 -6.10
C LEU A 60 19.59 -21.29 -6.04
N HIS A 61 18.83 -21.03 -7.10
CA HIS A 61 17.89 -19.90 -7.14
C HIS A 61 16.76 -20.02 -6.10
N LEU A 62 16.35 -21.24 -5.74
CA LEU A 62 15.38 -21.46 -4.68
C LEU A 62 16.02 -21.28 -3.29
N GLN A 63 17.23 -21.77 -3.12
CA GLN A 63 17.97 -21.58 -1.86
C GLN A 63 18.23 -20.09 -1.57
N LEU A 64 18.56 -19.28 -2.59
CA LEU A 64 18.77 -17.83 -2.47
C LEU A 64 17.51 -17.10 -1.95
N PHE A 65 16.31 -17.57 -2.29
CA PHE A 65 15.06 -17.04 -1.80
C PHE A 65 14.50 -17.81 -0.58
N LEU A 66 15.36 -18.54 0.12
CA LEU A 66 15.04 -19.26 1.36
C LEU A 66 13.88 -20.27 1.22
N TRP A 67 13.75 -20.89 0.03
CA TRP A 67 12.85 -22.01 -0.14
C TRP A 67 13.44 -23.25 0.57
N THR A 68 12.58 -23.96 1.27
CA THR A 68 12.93 -25.22 1.95
C THR A 68 12.27 -26.41 1.25
N CYS A 69 12.74 -27.62 1.50
CA CYS A 69 12.13 -28.81 0.91
C CYS A 69 10.61 -28.91 1.22
N PRO A 70 10.13 -28.72 2.44
CA PRO A 70 8.69 -28.70 2.70
C PRO A 70 7.94 -27.62 1.93
N SER A 71 8.51 -26.41 1.81
CA SER A 71 7.86 -25.33 1.07
C SER A 71 7.88 -25.56 -0.45
N GLU A 72 8.82 -26.31 -0.96
CA GLU A 72 8.81 -26.78 -2.36
C GLU A 72 7.73 -27.81 -2.59
N CYS A 73 7.59 -28.79 -1.69
CA CYS A 73 6.51 -29.77 -1.73
C CYS A 73 5.13 -29.08 -1.69
N ASP A 74 4.97 -28.10 -0.82
CA ASP A 74 3.75 -27.30 -0.74
C ASP A 74 3.42 -26.62 -2.08
N TYR A 75 4.38 -25.90 -2.65
CA TYR A 75 4.23 -25.22 -3.94
C TYR A 75 3.86 -26.20 -5.07
N VAL A 76 4.60 -27.31 -5.19
CA VAL A 76 4.37 -28.32 -6.23
C VAL A 76 2.97 -28.93 -6.10
N CYS A 77 2.55 -29.22 -4.88
CA CYS A 77 1.22 -29.78 -4.62
C CYS A 77 0.09 -28.77 -4.88
N GLN A 78 0.27 -27.48 -4.56
CA GLN A 78 -0.67 -26.43 -4.96
C GLN A 78 -0.88 -26.42 -6.47
N ARG A 79 0.22 -26.44 -7.23
CA ARG A 79 0.16 -26.42 -8.70
C ARG A 79 -0.48 -27.69 -9.27
N HIS A 80 -0.11 -28.86 -8.73
CA HIS A 80 -0.67 -30.14 -9.17
C HIS A 80 -2.18 -30.21 -8.93
N VAL A 81 -2.64 -29.91 -7.70
CA VAL A 81 -4.07 -29.91 -7.36
C VAL A 81 -4.84 -28.89 -8.18
N THR A 82 -4.27 -27.70 -8.41
CA THR A 82 -4.90 -26.67 -9.24
C THR A 82 -5.08 -27.16 -10.67
N HIS A 83 -4.06 -27.78 -11.26
CA HIS A 83 -4.13 -28.33 -12.62
C HIS A 83 -5.21 -29.42 -12.73
N ASP A 84 -5.21 -30.38 -11.80
CA ASP A 84 -6.22 -31.45 -11.76
C ASP A 84 -7.66 -30.91 -11.64
N ARG A 85 -7.83 -29.85 -10.85
CA ARG A 85 -9.14 -29.20 -10.68
C ARG A 85 -9.60 -28.50 -11.95
N ILE A 86 -8.68 -27.80 -12.64
CA ILE A 86 -8.97 -27.16 -13.93
C ILE A 86 -9.38 -28.20 -14.97
N GLU A 87 -8.66 -29.32 -15.08
CA GLU A 87 -9.00 -30.41 -16.01
C GLU A 87 -10.39 -31.02 -15.72
N LYS A 88 -10.80 -31.05 -14.46
CA LYS A 88 -12.13 -31.51 -14.02
C LYS A 88 -13.22 -30.45 -14.12
N GLY A 89 -12.90 -29.22 -14.60
CA GLY A 89 -13.86 -28.11 -14.68
C GLY A 89 -14.27 -27.56 -13.32
N GLN A 90 -13.45 -27.73 -12.27
CA GLN A 90 -13.68 -27.22 -10.92
C GLN A 90 -13.05 -25.84 -10.74
N SER A 91 -13.49 -25.11 -9.69
CA SER A 91 -12.94 -23.80 -9.33
C SER A 91 -11.47 -23.91 -8.91
N ILE A 92 -10.68 -22.88 -9.21
CA ILE A 92 -9.37 -22.67 -8.62
C ILE A 92 -9.57 -22.20 -7.17
N GLU A 93 -8.82 -22.81 -6.24
CA GLU A 93 -8.90 -22.45 -4.82
C GLU A 93 -7.63 -21.71 -4.37
N GLN A 94 -7.77 -20.93 -3.30
CA GLN A 94 -6.65 -20.30 -2.62
C GLN A 94 -6.00 -21.26 -1.63
N PHE A 95 -4.69 -21.18 -1.50
CA PHE A 95 -3.87 -21.89 -0.51
C PHE A 95 -3.15 -20.86 0.35
N HIS A 96 -3.17 -21.04 1.67
CA HIS A 96 -2.57 -20.11 2.64
C HIS A 96 -3.00 -18.64 2.44
N GLY A 97 -4.25 -18.41 2.01
CA GLY A 97 -4.78 -17.08 1.74
C GLY A 97 -4.37 -16.47 0.41
N LYS A 98 -3.71 -17.23 -0.46
CA LYS A 98 -3.23 -16.75 -1.76
C LYS A 98 -3.62 -17.68 -2.91
N TRP A 99 -3.68 -17.10 -4.10
CA TRP A 99 -3.84 -17.87 -5.33
C TRP A 99 -2.57 -18.69 -5.65
N PRO A 100 -2.68 -19.85 -6.30
CA PRO A 100 -1.55 -20.71 -6.67
C PRO A 100 -0.80 -20.14 -7.88
N PHE A 101 0.02 -19.12 -7.67
CA PHE A 101 0.81 -18.46 -8.72
C PHE A 101 1.84 -19.39 -9.36
N TYR A 102 2.16 -19.12 -10.63
CA TYR A 102 3.34 -19.70 -11.29
C TYR A 102 4.58 -18.93 -10.85
N ARG A 103 5.44 -19.61 -10.11
CA ARG A 103 6.70 -19.07 -9.60
C ARG A 103 7.73 -18.93 -10.71
N VAL A 104 8.35 -17.76 -10.86
CA VAL A 104 9.40 -17.52 -11.87
C VAL A 104 10.75 -17.37 -11.17
N MET A 105 11.68 -18.28 -11.44
CA MET A 105 13.04 -18.28 -10.87
C MET A 105 13.09 -18.18 -9.34
N GLY A 106 12.09 -18.70 -8.66
CA GLY A 106 11.98 -18.63 -7.19
C GLY A 106 11.16 -17.45 -6.66
N VAL A 107 10.78 -16.50 -7.50
CA VAL A 107 9.90 -15.37 -7.15
C VAL A 107 8.46 -15.86 -7.13
N GLN A 108 7.79 -15.69 -5.99
CA GLN A 108 6.45 -16.23 -5.75
C GLN A 108 5.36 -15.52 -6.55
N GLU A 109 5.36 -14.18 -6.56
CA GLU A 109 4.37 -13.31 -7.22
C GLU A 109 5.06 -12.33 -8.17
N PRO A 110 5.44 -12.78 -9.41
CA PRO A 110 6.33 -11.99 -10.27
C PRO A 110 5.81 -10.60 -10.64
N PHE A 111 4.50 -10.46 -10.91
CA PHE A 111 3.92 -9.16 -11.30
C PHE A 111 3.81 -8.21 -10.11
N SER A 112 3.44 -8.70 -8.91
CA SER A 112 3.44 -7.88 -7.69
C SER A 112 4.84 -7.36 -7.39
N VAL A 113 5.89 -8.18 -7.58
CA VAL A 113 7.30 -7.77 -7.43
C VAL A 113 7.66 -6.66 -8.43
N ILE A 114 7.37 -6.85 -9.72
CA ILE A 114 7.67 -5.86 -10.76
C ILE A 114 6.98 -4.52 -10.44
N PHE A 115 5.69 -4.55 -10.11
CA PHE A 115 4.93 -3.33 -9.83
C PHE A 115 5.34 -2.68 -8.51
N SER A 116 5.75 -3.43 -7.49
CA SER A 116 6.34 -2.90 -6.26
C SER A 116 7.64 -2.15 -6.55
N ILE A 117 8.54 -2.73 -7.35
CA ILE A 117 9.78 -2.07 -7.78
C ILE A 117 9.47 -0.77 -8.54
N LEU A 118 8.52 -0.81 -9.47
CA LEU A 118 8.13 0.37 -10.25
C LEU A 118 7.55 1.48 -9.36
N ASN A 119 6.75 1.14 -8.36
CA ASN A 119 6.28 2.08 -7.35
C ASN A 119 7.45 2.69 -6.55
N GLY A 120 8.37 1.87 -6.06
CA GLY A 120 9.58 2.34 -5.37
C GLY A 120 10.40 3.32 -6.21
N ILE A 121 10.54 3.05 -7.52
CA ILE A 121 11.19 3.95 -8.49
C ILE A 121 10.45 5.30 -8.57
N GLN A 122 9.12 5.34 -8.51
CA GLN A 122 8.39 6.61 -8.54
C GLN A 122 8.64 7.43 -7.26
N PHE A 123 8.71 6.79 -6.09
CA PHE A 123 9.11 7.48 -4.86
C PHE A 123 10.55 8.01 -4.93
N TYR A 124 11.48 7.23 -5.48
CA TYR A 124 12.85 7.70 -5.73
C TYR A 124 12.91 8.92 -6.68
N ARG A 125 12.14 8.89 -7.78
CA ARG A 125 12.00 10.03 -8.69
C ARG A 125 11.40 11.24 -7.98
N GLY A 126 10.41 11.01 -7.10
CA GLY A 126 9.83 12.04 -6.23
C GLY A 126 10.88 12.66 -5.30
N LEU A 127 11.71 11.83 -4.66
CA LEU A 127 12.83 12.27 -3.84
C LEU A 127 13.79 13.21 -4.61
N GLN A 128 14.18 12.83 -5.83
CA GLN A 128 15.04 13.67 -6.69
C GLN A 128 14.36 14.97 -7.08
N LEU A 129 13.06 14.91 -7.40
CA LEU A 129 12.26 16.10 -7.73
C LEU A 129 12.21 17.08 -6.54
N ILE A 130 11.95 16.60 -5.32
CA ILE A 130 11.94 17.43 -4.11
C ILE A 130 13.32 18.06 -3.87
N LYS A 131 14.40 17.27 -3.97
CA LYS A 131 15.77 17.78 -3.79
C LYS A 131 16.09 18.92 -4.74
N ARG A 132 15.66 18.83 -5.99
CA ARG A 132 15.93 19.81 -7.04
C ARG A 132 15.05 21.06 -6.94
N GLU A 133 13.73 20.88 -6.72
CA GLU A 133 12.76 21.96 -6.89
C GLU A 133 12.49 22.77 -5.60
N PHE A 134 12.81 22.21 -4.43
CA PHE A 134 12.55 22.88 -3.17
C PHE A 134 13.81 23.52 -2.60
N PRO A 135 13.80 24.82 -2.26
CA PRO A 135 14.91 25.45 -1.56
C PRO A 135 15.10 24.84 -0.17
N ASN A 136 16.34 24.83 0.33
CA ASN A 136 16.64 24.28 1.66
C ASN A 136 15.99 25.07 2.80
N THR A 137 15.55 26.30 2.50
CA THR A 137 14.87 27.21 3.41
C THR A 137 13.35 27.00 3.46
N TYR A 138 12.79 26.04 2.69
CA TYR A 138 11.36 25.74 2.71
C TYR A 138 11.06 24.72 3.80
N PRO A 139 10.29 25.08 4.85
CA PRO A 139 10.12 24.23 6.03
C PRO A 139 9.59 22.80 5.74
N PRO A 140 8.59 22.60 4.85
CA PRO A 140 8.08 21.25 4.57
C PRO A 140 9.04 20.35 3.79
N LYS A 141 10.14 20.86 3.22
CA LYS A 141 11.07 20.05 2.42
C LYS A 141 11.53 18.79 3.14
N GLY A 142 11.92 18.93 4.41
CA GLY A 142 12.39 17.79 5.21
C GLY A 142 11.31 16.71 5.37
N ILE A 143 10.07 17.13 5.59
CA ILE A 143 8.91 16.22 5.74
C ILE A 143 8.64 15.48 4.43
N TYR A 144 8.67 16.18 3.28
CA TYR A 144 8.46 15.55 1.97
C TYR A 144 9.58 14.58 1.60
N LEU A 145 10.85 14.91 1.95
CA LEU A 145 11.98 13.99 1.78
C LEU A 145 11.80 12.73 2.63
N PHE A 146 11.41 12.89 3.89
CA PHE A 146 11.15 11.77 4.78
C PHE A 146 10.00 10.89 4.24
N GLY A 147 8.93 11.49 3.75
CA GLY A 147 7.83 10.75 3.11
C GLY A 147 8.26 9.95 1.88
N ALA A 148 9.19 10.48 1.10
CA ALA A 148 9.75 9.73 -0.03
C ALA A 148 10.55 8.49 0.45
N TYR A 149 11.30 8.61 1.55
CA TYR A 149 11.99 7.45 2.14
C TYR A 149 11.00 6.42 2.72
N VAL A 150 9.95 6.88 3.41
CA VAL A 150 8.88 5.99 3.91
C VAL A 150 8.23 5.23 2.76
N GLY A 151 7.90 5.92 1.66
CA GLY A 151 7.32 5.27 0.48
C GLY A 151 8.28 4.28 -0.19
N MET A 152 9.57 4.61 -0.32
CA MET A 152 10.56 3.66 -0.84
C MET A 152 10.70 2.43 0.07
N ALA A 153 10.68 2.62 1.40
CA ALA A 153 10.74 1.50 2.35
C ALA A 153 9.51 0.60 2.25
N ALA A 154 8.31 1.17 2.14
CA ALA A 154 7.08 0.39 1.97
C ALA A 154 7.16 -0.51 0.73
N TRP A 155 7.53 0.04 -0.41
CA TRP A 155 7.63 -0.73 -1.66
C TRP A 155 8.83 -1.69 -1.69
N PHE A 156 9.89 -1.40 -0.94
CA PHE A 156 11.00 -2.33 -0.75
C PHE A 156 10.55 -3.57 0.03
N PHE A 157 9.85 -3.40 1.16
CA PHE A 157 9.35 -4.54 1.94
C PHE A 157 8.25 -5.29 1.21
N SER A 158 7.39 -4.61 0.45
CA SER A 158 6.43 -5.23 -0.45
C SER A 158 7.12 -6.11 -1.52
N THR A 159 8.21 -5.61 -2.14
CA THR A 159 9.01 -6.39 -3.09
C THR A 159 9.54 -7.67 -2.44
N ILE A 160 10.05 -7.60 -1.20
CA ILE A 160 10.59 -8.77 -0.47
C ILE A 160 9.46 -9.75 -0.16
N PHE A 161 8.33 -9.27 0.34
CA PHE A 161 7.18 -10.11 0.69
C PHE A 161 6.64 -10.88 -0.52
N HIS A 162 6.42 -10.21 -1.65
CA HIS A 162 5.94 -10.85 -2.88
C HIS A 162 7.00 -11.72 -3.57
N THR A 163 8.30 -11.50 -3.28
CA THR A 163 9.36 -12.40 -3.74
C THR A 163 9.28 -13.72 -2.99
N ARG A 164 9.12 -13.67 -1.67
CA ARG A 164 9.03 -14.84 -0.81
C ARG A 164 8.17 -14.50 0.42
N ASP A 165 6.98 -15.06 0.42
CA ASP A 165 6.06 -14.96 1.56
C ASP A 165 6.59 -15.78 2.74
N SER A 166 6.71 -15.11 3.86
CA SER A 166 7.04 -15.68 5.15
C SER A 166 6.52 -14.75 6.25
N ILE A 167 6.30 -15.27 7.45
CA ILE A 167 5.81 -14.46 8.57
C ILE A 167 6.61 -13.16 8.79
N PRO A 168 7.96 -13.15 8.75
CA PRO A 168 8.70 -11.89 8.89
C PRO A 168 8.50 -10.91 7.73
N THR A 169 8.47 -11.40 6.48
CA THR A 169 8.32 -10.54 5.31
C THR A 169 6.91 -9.96 5.22
N GLU A 170 5.89 -10.73 5.53
CA GLU A 170 4.50 -10.29 5.66
C GLU A 170 4.35 -9.16 6.68
N ARG A 171 4.89 -9.35 7.89
CA ARG A 171 4.82 -8.33 8.94
C ARG A 171 5.52 -7.04 8.56
N LEU A 172 6.71 -7.13 7.97
CA LEU A 172 7.47 -5.96 7.52
C LEU A 172 6.73 -5.18 6.43
N ASP A 173 6.09 -5.86 5.47
CA ASP A 173 5.29 -5.24 4.44
C ASP A 173 4.08 -4.51 5.05
N TYR A 174 3.31 -5.17 5.91
CA TYR A 174 2.13 -4.57 6.53
C TYR A 174 2.46 -3.38 7.43
N PHE A 175 3.55 -3.45 8.20
CA PHE A 175 3.99 -2.33 9.03
C PHE A 175 4.45 -1.15 8.17
N ALA A 176 5.21 -1.40 7.12
CA ALA A 176 5.69 -0.36 6.22
C ALA A 176 4.55 0.29 5.42
N ALA A 177 3.59 -0.49 4.95
CA ALA A 177 2.40 0.00 4.28
C ALA A 177 1.54 0.87 5.21
N GLY A 178 1.27 0.40 6.44
CA GLY A 178 0.55 1.18 7.46
C GLY A 178 1.29 2.47 7.82
N GLY A 179 2.61 2.43 7.91
CA GLY A 179 3.45 3.61 8.10
C GLY A 179 3.31 4.63 6.97
N LEU A 180 3.27 4.18 5.71
CA LEU A 180 3.06 5.06 4.57
C LEU A 180 1.67 5.68 4.56
N VAL A 181 0.62 4.90 4.84
CA VAL A 181 -0.76 5.39 4.90
C VAL A 181 -0.91 6.44 5.99
N LEU A 182 -0.38 6.16 7.19
CA LEU A 182 -0.45 7.13 8.30
C LEU A 182 0.42 8.37 8.06
N PHE A 183 1.59 8.22 7.43
CA PHE A 183 2.42 9.36 7.05
C PHE A 183 1.69 10.28 6.06
N ASN A 184 0.95 9.72 5.12
CA ASN A 184 0.13 10.49 4.19
C ASN A 184 -0.96 11.28 4.92
N LEU A 185 -1.59 10.71 5.95
CA LEU A 185 -2.51 11.44 6.83
C LEU A 185 -1.79 12.53 7.62
N PHE A 186 -0.57 12.27 8.10
CA PHE A 186 0.21 13.24 8.87
C PHE A 186 0.50 14.52 8.08
N TYR A 187 0.97 14.41 6.83
CA TYR A 187 1.39 15.60 6.08
C TYR A 187 0.24 16.34 5.38
N ALA A 188 -0.92 15.70 5.16
CA ALA A 188 -2.05 16.35 4.49
C ALA A 188 -2.50 17.65 5.18
N PRO A 189 -2.70 17.72 6.51
CA PRO A 189 -3.03 18.98 7.20
C PRO A 189 -1.94 20.04 7.03
N LEU A 190 -0.67 19.67 6.92
CA LEU A 190 0.42 20.61 6.74
C LEU A 190 0.35 21.33 5.39
N VAL A 191 -0.07 20.64 4.35
CA VAL A 191 -0.29 21.23 3.02
C VAL A 191 -1.54 22.10 3.02
N ILE A 192 -2.59 21.66 3.71
CA ILE A 192 -3.90 22.32 3.72
C ILE A 192 -3.87 23.60 4.54
N PHE A 193 -3.36 23.54 5.77
CA PHE A 193 -3.43 24.65 6.74
C PHE A 193 -2.16 25.49 6.78
N ARG A 194 -1.06 25.03 6.20
CA ARG A 194 0.22 25.77 6.08
C ARG A 194 0.72 26.36 7.39
N PRO A 195 0.99 25.52 8.40
CA PRO A 195 1.39 25.97 9.75
C PRO A 195 2.88 26.33 9.78
N PHE A 196 3.33 27.13 8.82
CA PHE A 196 4.71 27.56 8.67
C PHE A 196 4.80 28.88 7.91
N ASN A 197 5.87 29.63 8.14
CA ASN A 197 6.12 30.85 7.37
C ASN A 197 6.76 30.48 6.02
N SER A 198 6.08 30.86 4.93
CA SER A 198 6.55 30.58 3.55
C SER A 198 7.57 31.59 3.04
N THR A 199 7.83 32.70 3.75
CA THR A 199 8.88 33.66 3.36
C THR A 199 10.26 33.03 3.54
N PRO A 200 11.23 33.30 2.63
CA PRO A 200 12.59 32.84 2.80
C PRO A 200 13.19 33.44 4.07
N MET A 201 13.27 32.65 5.10
CA MET A 201 13.86 32.99 6.39
C MET A 201 15.17 32.19 6.56
N SER A 202 16.02 32.64 7.48
CA SER A 202 17.18 31.84 7.84
C SER A 202 16.75 30.47 8.38
N ARG A 203 17.60 29.44 8.25
CA ARG A 203 17.27 28.09 8.70
C ARG A 203 16.94 27.99 10.19
N SER A 204 17.46 28.90 11.01
CA SER A 204 17.20 29.02 12.45
C SER A 204 15.80 29.56 12.80
N GLU A 205 15.14 30.23 11.85
CA GLU A 205 13.83 30.87 12.05
C GLU A 205 12.67 30.01 11.47
N GLN A 206 12.99 28.85 10.86
CA GLN A 206 12.01 27.94 10.30
C GLN A 206 11.35 27.13 11.43
N LYS A 207 10.18 27.57 11.87
CA LYS A 207 9.41 26.89 12.89
C LYS A 207 8.03 26.51 12.34
N PHE A 208 7.59 25.32 12.72
CA PHE A 208 6.18 24.95 12.59
C PHE A 208 5.41 25.43 13.82
N GLU A 209 4.12 25.65 13.65
CA GLU A 209 3.22 25.87 14.77
C GLU A 209 3.20 24.66 15.73
N THR A 210 2.99 24.91 17.01
CA THR A 210 3.05 23.89 18.07
C THR A 210 2.16 22.68 17.80
N TRP A 211 0.98 22.87 17.20
CA TRP A 211 0.06 21.80 16.92
C TRP A 211 0.63 20.75 15.93
N VAL A 212 1.59 21.12 15.06
CA VAL A 212 2.25 20.18 14.14
C VAL A 212 3.05 19.13 14.90
N TYR A 213 3.74 19.57 15.96
CA TYR A 213 4.51 18.64 16.81
C TYR A 213 3.57 17.73 17.60
N VAL A 214 2.48 18.29 18.15
CA VAL A 214 1.45 17.50 18.85
C VAL A 214 0.83 16.48 17.90
N TRP A 215 0.46 16.88 16.68
CA TRP A 215 -0.08 16.01 15.66
C TRP A 215 0.91 14.91 15.25
N GLY A 216 2.18 15.25 15.10
CA GLY A 216 3.25 14.29 14.84
C GLY A 216 3.39 13.25 15.96
N ILE A 217 3.32 13.68 17.23
CA ILE A 217 3.34 12.76 18.39
C ILE A 217 2.11 11.85 18.36
N ILE A 218 0.92 12.37 18.12
CA ILE A 218 -0.31 11.56 18.03
C ILE A 218 -0.18 10.50 16.93
N CYS A 219 0.26 10.87 15.73
CA CYS A 219 0.47 9.92 14.63
C CYS A 219 1.54 8.87 15.00
N THR A 220 2.63 9.29 15.63
CA THR A 220 3.70 8.36 16.04
C THR A 220 3.21 7.37 17.09
N VAL A 221 2.49 7.83 18.12
CA VAL A 221 1.92 6.96 19.14
C VAL A 221 0.90 6.01 18.54
N ALA A 222 0.03 6.49 17.65
CA ALA A 222 -0.94 5.65 16.95
C ALA A 222 -0.25 4.55 16.13
N TYR A 223 0.81 4.89 15.39
CA TYR A 223 1.59 3.92 14.61
C TYR A 223 2.26 2.88 15.50
N LEU A 224 2.96 3.33 16.54
CA LEU A 224 3.66 2.41 17.46
C LEU A 224 2.68 1.49 18.20
N SER A 225 1.50 1.99 18.59
CA SER A 225 0.45 1.18 19.20
C SER A 225 -0.11 0.14 18.23
N HIS A 226 -0.32 0.51 16.96
CA HIS A 226 -0.77 -0.40 15.90
C HIS A 226 0.25 -1.51 15.65
N VAL A 227 1.53 -1.15 15.48
CA VAL A 227 2.62 -2.14 15.29
C VAL A 227 2.78 -3.02 16.52
N TYR A 228 2.73 -2.45 17.73
CA TYR A 228 2.79 -3.21 18.98
C TYR A 228 1.66 -4.24 19.08
N PHE A 229 0.42 -3.83 18.77
CA PHE A 229 -0.72 -4.74 18.80
C PHE A 229 -0.52 -5.91 17.84
N LEU A 230 -0.19 -5.62 16.56
CA LEU A 230 0.00 -6.65 15.53
C LEU A 230 1.21 -7.57 15.82
N GLN A 231 2.27 -7.02 16.42
CA GLN A 231 3.49 -7.80 16.65
C GLN A 231 3.41 -8.65 17.93
N PHE A 232 2.85 -8.11 19.02
CA PHE A 232 2.99 -8.70 20.35
C PHE A 232 1.67 -9.17 20.97
N VAL A 233 0.53 -8.67 20.51
CA VAL A 233 -0.78 -9.07 21.05
C VAL A 233 -1.44 -10.08 20.14
N ARG A 234 -1.72 -9.69 18.88
CA ARG A 234 -2.35 -10.55 17.90
C ARG A 234 -2.09 -10.02 16.48
N PHE A 235 -1.56 -10.88 15.62
CA PHE A 235 -1.50 -10.58 14.19
C PHE A 235 -2.89 -10.83 13.58
N ASP A 236 -3.59 -9.75 13.26
CA ASP A 236 -4.98 -9.78 12.79
C ASP A 236 -5.08 -8.98 11.49
N TYR A 237 -5.26 -9.69 10.38
CA TYR A 237 -5.38 -9.12 9.05
C TYR A 237 -6.59 -8.18 8.94
N THR A 238 -7.74 -8.58 9.49
CA THR A 238 -8.97 -7.78 9.41
C THR A 238 -8.83 -6.45 10.14
N TYR A 239 -8.25 -6.49 11.34
CA TYR A 239 -7.92 -5.27 12.07
C TYR A 239 -6.94 -4.38 11.30
N ASN A 240 -5.88 -4.97 10.75
CA ASN A 240 -4.88 -4.22 9.95
C ASN A 240 -5.54 -3.52 8.76
N MET A 241 -6.35 -4.25 7.99
CA MET A 241 -7.08 -3.72 6.85
C MET A 241 -8.05 -2.60 7.29
N ALA A 242 -8.85 -2.82 8.31
CA ALA A 242 -9.80 -1.83 8.82
C ALA A 242 -9.09 -0.55 9.29
N ALA A 243 -7.99 -0.66 10.04
CA ALA A 243 -7.21 0.47 10.52
C ALA A 243 -6.66 1.31 9.34
N ASN A 244 -6.06 0.66 8.33
CA ASN A 244 -5.53 1.34 7.16
C ASN A 244 -6.64 2.02 6.33
N VAL A 245 -7.79 1.38 6.17
CA VAL A 245 -8.94 1.97 5.47
C VAL A 245 -9.46 3.20 6.20
N VAL A 246 -9.62 3.15 7.53
CA VAL A 246 -10.06 4.32 8.32
C VAL A 246 -9.09 5.49 8.17
N VAL A 247 -7.80 5.26 8.29
CA VAL A 247 -6.77 6.29 8.10
C VAL A 247 -6.80 6.85 6.68
N GLY A 248 -6.92 5.97 5.68
CA GLY A 248 -7.03 6.36 4.26
C GLY A 248 -8.29 7.19 3.98
N LEU A 249 -9.43 6.85 4.56
CA LEU A 249 -10.67 7.65 4.43
C LEU A 249 -10.52 9.03 5.05
N CYS A 250 -9.93 9.14 6.23
CA CYS A 250 -9.64 10.44 6.86
C CYS A 250 -8.76 11.32 5.95
N GLN A 251 -7.70 10.74 5.38
CA GLN A 251 -6.83 11.41 4.42
C GLN A 251 -7.60 11.84 3.15
N ASN A 252 -8.44 10.96 2.59
CA ASN A 252 -9.22 11.25 1.40
C ASN A 252 -10.18 12.44 1.61
N VAL A 253 -10.85 12.51 2.77
CA VAL A 253 -11.70 13.66 3.14
C VAL A 253 -10.89 14.96 3.14
N LEU A 254 -9.69 14.96 3.70
CA LEU A 254 -8.82 16.14 3.72
C LEU A 254 -8.42 16.58 2.30
N TRP A 255 -8.04 15.66 1.43
CA TRP A 255 -7.65 16.01 0.06
C TRP A 255 -8.82 16.47 -0.81
N VAL A 256 -10.01 15.88 -0.66
CA VAL A 256 -11.23 16.35 -1.32
C VAL A 256 -11.60 17.76 -0.84
N TYR A 257 -11.55 18.00 0.47
CA TYR A 257 -11.75 19.35 1.04
C TYR A 257 -10.75 20.36 0.44
N TYR A 258 -9.46 20.01 0.38
CA TYR A 258 -8.44 20.85 -0.25
C TYR A 258 -8.80 21.15 -1.71
N SER A 259 -9.09 20.12 -2.51
CA SER A 259 -9.36 20.28 -3.93
C SER A 259 -10.55 21.19 -4.20
N ILE A 260 -11.67 20.99 -3.48
CA ILE A 260 -12.88 21.82 -3.65
C ILE A 260 -12.59 23.28 -3.25
N THR A 261 -11.96 23.48 -2.10
CA THR A 261 -11.79 24.84 -1.56
C THR A 261 -10.77 25.67 -2.35
N ARG A 262 -9.67 25.04 -2.78
CA ARG A 262 -8.60 25.75 -3.50
C ARG A 262 -8.90 25.91 -4.99
N TYR A 263 -9.56 24.96 -5.61
CA TYR A 263 -9.94 25.01 -7.02
C TYR A 263 -10.96 26.14 -7.26
N ASP A 264 -12.06 26.14 -6.51
CA ASP A 264 -13.16 27.09 -6.72
C ASP A 264 -12.87 28.47 -6.14
N LYS A 265 -12.44 28.53 -4.89
CA LYS A 265 -12.29 29.80 -4.17
C LYS A 265 -11.01 30.56 -4.51
N GLU A 266 -9.90 29.83 -4.67
CA GLU A 266 -8.59 30.45 -4.92
C GLU A 266 -8.18 30.40 -6.38
N LYS A 267 -9.00 29.79 -7.26
CA LYS A 267 -8.76 29.69 -8.71
C LYS A 267 -7.42 29.02 -9.04
N ARG A 268 -7.07 27.95 -8.29
CA ARG A 268 -5.86 27.17 -8.47
C ARG A 268 -6.13 25.89 -9.29
N PRO A 269 -5.89 25.86 -10.60
CA PRO A 269 -6.23 24.71 -11.43
C PRO A 269 -5.54 23.41 -11.00
N TRP A 270 -4.31 23.51 -10.45
CA TRP A 270 -3.57 22.33 -9.99
C TRP A 270 -4.13 21.70 -8.72
N ALA A 271 -5.02 22.39 -7.98
CA ALA A 271 -5.72 21.82 -6.83
C ALA A 271 -6.69 20.68 -7.21
N PHE A 272 -6.96 20.49 -8.50
CA PHE A 272 -7.67 19.31 -9.02
C PHE A 272 -6.93 17.99 -8.70
N TRP A 273 -5.59 17.98 -8.74
CA TRP A 273 -4.81 16.76 -8.66
C TRP A 273 -5.04 15.90 -7.41
N PRO A 274 -5.05 16.43 -6.17
CA PRO A 274 -5.33 15.60 -4.99
C PRO A 274 -6.71 14.93 -5.04
N GLY A 275 -7.75 15.65 -5.48
CA GLY A 275 -9.08 15.09 -5.66
C GLY A 275 -9.13 14.00 -6.73
N PHE A 276 -8.43 14.19 -7.85
CA PHE A 276 -8.28 13.18 -8.89
C PHE A 276 -7.57 11.92 -8.35
N ILE A 277 -6.47 12.11 -7.59
CA ILE A 277 -5.74 11.00 -6.96
C ILE A 277 -6.66 10.23 -6.01
N VAL A 278 -7.49 10.90 -5.21
CA VAL A 278 -8.46 10.23 -4.33
C VAL A 278 -9.42 9.36 -5.13
N VAL A 279 -10.00 9.89 -6.22
CA VAL A 279 -10.91 9.11 -7.09
C VAL A 279 -10.17 7.92 -7.70
N TRP A 280 -8.97 8.15 -8.23
CA TRP A 280 -8.13 7.10 -8.82
C TRP A 280 -7.81 6.00 -7.82
N MET A 281 -7.34 6.35 -6.62
CA MET A 281 -7.02 5.40 -5.55
C MET A 281 -8.25 4.63 -5.08
N THR A 282 -9.41 5.29 -4.98
CA THR A 282 -10.67 4.63 -4.61
C THR A 282 -11.10 3.61 -5.67
N CYS A 283 -10.99 3.97 -6.96
CA CYS A 283 -11.24 3.03 -8.06
C CYS A 283 -10.23 1.88 -8.08
N SER A 284 -8.95 2.17 -7.83
CA SER A 284 -7.90 1.14 -7.78
C SER A 284 -8.10 0.18 -6.61
N MET A 285 -8.57 0.67 -5.47
CA MET A 285 -8.87 -0.16 -4.29
C MET A 285 -10.00 -1.17 -4.54
N SER A 286 -10.88 -0.93 -5.52
CA SER A 286 -11.87 -1.93 -5.91
C SER A 286 -11.24 -3.20 -6.50
N LEU A 287 -10.05 -3.12 -7.07
CA LEU A 287 -9.29 -4.30 -7.53
C LEU A 287 -8.93 -5.22 -6.36
N GLU A 288 -8.52 -4.65 -5.22
CA GLU A 288 -8.25 -5.43 -3.99
C GLU A 288 -9.49 -6.20 -3.49
N LEU A 289 -10.69 -5.69 -3.78
CA LEU A 289 -11.95 -6.31 -3.36
C LEU A 289 -12.47 -7.34 -4.37
N LEU A 290 -11.99 -7.33 -5.61
CA LEU A 290 -12.49 -8.21 -6.67
C LEU A 290 -12.00 -9.65 -6.56
N ASP A 291 -10.83 -9.86 -6.00
CA ASP A 291 -10.21 -11.16 -5.68
C ASP A 291 -10.55 -12.28 -6.69
N PHE A 292 -9.98 -12.22 -7.88
CA PHE A 292 -10.15 -13.24 -8.92
C PHE A 292 -8.90 -14.08 -9.12
N PRO A 293 -9.03 -15.35 -9.58
CA PRO A 293 -7.89 -16.20 -9.91
C PRO A 293 -6.94 -15.55 -10.91
N PRO A 294 -5.61 -15.74 -10.75
CA PRO A 294 -4.63 -15.03 -11.55
C PRO A 294 -4.74 -15.37 -13.05
N LEU A 295 -4.81 -14.32 -13.86
CA LEU A 295 -4.71 -14.44 -15.30
C LEU A 295 -3.31 -14.97 -15.66
N PHE A 296 -3.25 -15.98 -16.53
CA PHE A 296 -2.00 -16.65 -16.92
C PHE A 296 -1.20 -17.19 -15.71
N ASP A 297 -1.90 -17.57 -14.64
CA ASP A 297 -1.30 -18.06 -13.39
C ASP A 297 -0.34 -17.08 -12.70
N ALA A 298 -0.37 -15.80 -13.02
CA ALA A 298 0.63 -14.84 -12.55
C ALA A 298 0.09 -13.44 -12.21
N LEU A 299 -0.99 -12.98 -12.86
CA LEU A 299 -1.52 -11.62 -12.74
C LEU A 299 -2.92 -11.66 -12.11
N ASP A 300 -3.01 -11.36 -10.83
CA ASP A 300 -4.27 -11.27 -10.10
C ASP A 300 -4.74 -9.81 -9.87
N ALA A 301 -5.85 -9.66 -9.18
CA ALA A 301 -6.41 -8.37 -8.84
C ALA A 301 -5.47 -7.53 -7.96
N HIS A 302 -4.77 -8.14 -7.02
CA HIS A 302 -3.81 -7.50 -6.14
C HIS A 302 -2.60 -6.93 -6.91
N ALA A 303 -2.04 -7.70 -7.84
CA ALA A 303 -0.98 -7.21 -8.73
C ALA A 303 -1.46 -6.03 -9.60
N LEU A 304 -2.69 -6.08 -10.11
CA LEU A 304 -3.28 -4.95 -10.85
C LEU A 304 -3.47 -3.70 -9.99
N TRP A 305 -3.83 -3.87 -8.71
CA TRP A 305 -3.86 -2.75 -7.77
C TRP A 305 -2.46 -2.13 -7.61
N HIS A 306 -1.39 -2.93 -7.44
CA HIS A 306 -0.01 -2.43 -7.45
C HIS A 306 0.32 -1.66 -8.75
N ALA A 307 -0.09 -2.18 -9.90
CA ALA A 307 0.12 -1.49 -11.18
C ALA A 307 -0.59 -0.12 -11.22
N ALA A 308 -1.84 -0.06 -10.76
CA ALA A 308 -2.64 1.15 -10.75
C ALA A 308 -2.09 2.23 -9.82
N THR A 309 -1.32 1.86 -8.79
CA THR A 309 -0.70 2.82 -7.85
C THR A 309 0.59 3.45 -8.38
N ILE A 310 1.24 2.89 -9.41
CA ILE A 310 2.53 3.38 -9.96
C ILE A 310 2.53 4.88 -10.29
N PRO A 311 1.53 5.48 -10.95
CA PRO A 311 1.58 6.90 -11.32
C PRO A 311 1.33 7.84 -10.14
N VAL A 312 0.73 7.36 -9.05
CA VAL A 312 0.22 8.18 -7.94
C VAL A 312 1.32 8.99 -7.24
N PRO A 313 2.47 8.43 -6.84
CA PRO A 313 3.53 9.22 -6.20
C PRO A 313 4.00 10.37 -7.08
N MET A 314 4.17 10.14 -8.39
CA MET A 314 4.64 11.19 -9.30
C MET A 314 3.61 12.31 -9.47
N TRP A 315 2.31 11.99 -9.54
CA TRP A 315 1.25 12.99 -9.57
C TRP A 315 1.25 13.83 -8.30
N MET A 316 1.36 13.19 -7.14
CA MET A 316 1.39 13.87 -5.84
C MET A 316 2.63 14.76 -5.71
N TYR A 317 3.83 14.29 -6.06
CA TYR A 317 5.04 15.09 -5.98
C TYR A 317 5.04 16.29 -6.94
N ARG A 318 4.51 16.13 -8.16
CA ARG A 318 4.32 17.25 -9.09
C ARG A 318 3.35 18.29 -8.56
N PHE A 319 2.26 17.83 -7.97
CA PHE A 319 1.32 18.70 -7.27
C PHE A 319 2.00 19.46 -6.13
N LEU A 320 2.72 18.77 -5.23
CA LEU A 320 3.43 19.39 -4.11
C LEU A 320 4.44 20.45 -4.58
N VAL A 321 5.19 20.18 -5.65
CA VAL A 321 6.10 21.16 -6.24
C VAL A 321 5.34 22.39 -6.73
N ARG A 322 4.23 22.22 -7.44
CA ARG A 322 3.45 23.34 -7.94
C ARG A 322 2.87 24.18 -6.81
N GLU A 323 2.31 23.52 -5.80
CA GLU A 323 1.74 24.16 -4.62
C GLU A 323 2.79 24.94 -3.82
N SER A 324 3.96 24.34 -3.62
CA SER A 324 5.05 25.02 -2.90
C SER A 324 5.63 26.20 -3.66
N LYS A 325 5.72 26.13 -4.99
CA LYS A 325 6.12 27.29 -5.81
C LYS A 325 5.15 28.43 -5.70
N ASP A 326 3.85 28.16 -5.66
CA ASP A 326 2.85 29.20 -5.42
C ASP A 326 2.96 29.80 -4.01
N ASP A 327 3.28 28.97 -3.00
CA ASP A 327 3.53 29.46 -1.64
C ASP A 327 4.76 30.38 -1.56
N ILE A 328 5.84 30.01 -2.22
CA ILE A 328 7.12 30.72 -2.12
C ILE A 328 7.09 32.00 -2.97
N TYR A 329 6.56 31.92 -4.17
CA TYR A 329 6.65 32.99 -5.18
C TYR A 329 5.33 33.72 -5.43
N GLY A 330 4.18 33.08 -5.22
CA GLY A 330 2.87 33.67 -5.53
C GLY A 330 2.53 34.90 -4.69
N LYS A 331 3.07 35.03 -3.49
CA LYS A 331 2.92 36.23 -2.65
C LYS A 331 3.77 37.41 -3.18
N ARG A 332 4.87 37.16 -3.88
CA ARG A 332 5.72 38.20 -4.48
C ARG A 332 5.12 38.84 -5.74
N LEU A 333 4.24 38.13 -6.44
CA LEU A 333 3.57 38.61 -7.65
C LEU A 333 2.31 39.43 -7.35
N LYS A 334 1.85 39.45 -6.07
CA LYS A 334 0.68 40.20 -5.61
C LYS A 334 1.05 41.45 -4.78
N MET A 335 2.33 41.73 -4.60
CA MET A 335 2.89 42.98 -4.09
C MET A 335 3.43 43.82 -5.24
#